data_5211286cd8a59024c1b13107dd57ba85
#
_entry.id   5211286cd8a59024c1b13107dd57ba85
#
_cell.length_a   1.000
_cell.length_b   1.000
_cell.length_c   1.000
_cell.angle_alpha   90.00
_cell.angle_beta   90.00
_cell.angle_gamma   90.00
#
_symmetry.space_group_name_H-M   'P 1'
#
loop_
_entity.id
_entity.type
_entity.pdbx_description
1 polymer ?
#
loop_
_entity_poly.entity_id
_entity_poly.type
_entity_poly.pdbx_seq_one_letter_code
_entity_poly.pdbx_strand_id
1 'polypeptide(L)'
;MLLGDLEAAAGRPEAAIEAWKRIESQNPHYLALIAERLYSAFKQCGKVEAGVNLLRGYLSKYSSLDLVNVVFQGTLESKGPEPAYQLVRDELRRMPTLLGLDKLLEAQLLDAPLDRRRDLELVKQLVNQHTRGLAMYKCDNCGFRARQYYWHCPACAAWETYSPRRTEEAKLPA
;
A
#
# COMPACT_ATOMS: atom_id res chain seq x y z
N MET A 1 3.79 13.38 -9.76
CA MET A 1 4.34 12.01 -9.85
C MET A 1 5.47 11.92 -10.87
N LEU A 2 5.25 12.26 -12.12
CA LEU A 2 6.25 12.14 -13.22
C LEU A 2 7.61 12.79 -12.90
N LEU A 3 7.63 13.97 -12.30
CA LEU A 3 8.90 14.62 -11.93
C LEU A 3 9.71 13.74 -10.97
N GLY A 4 9.09 13.19 -9.94
CA GLY A 4 9.78 12.30 -9.01
C GLY A 4 10.27 11.01 -9.68
N ASP A 5 9.49 10.47 -10.63
CA ASP A 5 9.87 9.27 -11.40
C ASP A 5 11.10 9.57 -12.29
N LEU A 6 11.16 10.74 -12.91
CA LEU A 6 12.30 11.19 -13.72
C LEU A 6 13.55 11.43 -12.85
N GLU A 7 13.39 12.04 -11.68
CA GLU A 7 14.52 12.26 -10.75
C GLU A 7 15.07 10.92 -10.23
N ALA A 8 14.20 9.98 -9.89
CA ALA A 8 14.61 8.64 -9.48
C ALA A 8 15.34 7.90 -10.60
N ALA A 9 14.81 7.94 -11.83
CA ALA A 9 15.45 7.33 -12.99
C ALA A 9 16.81 7.96 -13.34
N ALA A 10 16.99 9.25 -13.01
CA ALA A 10 18.25 9.97 -13.17
C ALA A 10 19.26 9.72 -12.03
N GLY A 11 18.95 8.80 -11.08
CA GLY A 11 19.83 8.49 -9.95
C GLY A 11 19.88 9.58 -8.88
N ARG A 12 18.85 10.43 -8.77
CA ARG A 12 18.74 11.50 -7.78
C ARG A 12 17.61 11.23 -6.78
N PRO A 13 17.77 10.26 -5.86
CA PRO A 13 16.69 9.82 -4.97
C PRO A 13 16.22 10.91 -4.01
N GLU A 14 17.09 11.81 -3.52
CA GLU A 14 16.67 12.93 -2.68
C GLU A 14 15.73 13.90 -3.41
N ALA A 15 16.04 14.23 -4.67
CA ALA A 15 15.19 15.10 -5.50
C ALA A 15 13.84 14.41 -5.80
N ALA A 16 13.84 13.11 -6.03
CA ALA A 16 12.63 12.31 -6.20
C ALA A 16 11.75 12.34 -4.96
N ILE A 17 12.34 12.16 -3.77
CA ILE A 17 11.62 12.23 -2.48
C ILE A 17 10.92 13.60 -2.33
N GLU A 18 11.65 14.69 -2.55
CA GLU A 18 11.07 16.04 -2.42
C GLU A 18 9.96 16.31 -3.46
N ALA A 19 10.10 15.80 -4.67
CA ALA A 19 9.06 15.89 -5.69
C ALA A 19 7.79 15.11 -5.32
N TRP A 20 7.93 13.89 -4.77
CA TRP A 20 6.79 13.06 -4.36
C TRP A 20 6.12 13.56 -3.08
N LYS A 21 6.84 14.14 -2.14
CA LYS A 21 6.25 14.74 -0.92
C LYS A 21 5.22 15.83 -1.23
N ARG A 22 5.38 16.55 -2.34
CA ARG A 22 4.42 17.58 -2.78
C ARG A 22 3.04 17.02 -3.13
N ILE A 23 2.92 15.71 -3.36
CA ILE A 23 1.65 15.05 -3.67
C ILE A 23 0.68 15.16 -2.48
N GLU A 24 1.17 15.14 -1.23
CA GLU A 24 0.32 15.32 -0.05
C GLU A 24 -0.51 16.61 -0.13
N SER A 25 0.10 17.72 -0.54
CA SER A 25 -0.58 19.02 -0.67
C SER A 25 -1.44 19.17 -1.91
N GLN A 26 -1.18 18.40 -2.97
CA GLN A 26 -1.92 18.45 -4.22
C GLN A 26 -3.16 17.55 -4.19
N ASN A 27 -2.95 16.27 -3.93
CA ASN A 27 -4.02 15.28 -3.79
C ASN A 27 -3.50 14.06 -3.01
N PRO A 28 -3.81 13.96 -1.72
CA PRO A 28 -3.28 12.92 -0.84
C PRO A 28 -3.71 11.49 -1.22
N HIS A 29 -4.80 11.32 -1.99
CA HIS A 29 -5.23 10.00 -2.44
C HIS A 29 -4.19 9.31 -3.34
N TYR A 30 -3.36 10.08 -4.04
CA TYR A 30 -2.28 9.54 -4.89
C TYR A 30 -1.03 9.13 -4.10
N LEU A 31 -0.97 9.37 -2.78
CA LEU A 31 0.14 8.91 -1.93
C LEU A 31 0.26 7.38 -1.96
N ALA A 32 -0.85 6.67 -2.03
CA ALA A 32 -0.88 5.21 -2.16
C ALA A 32 -0.07 4.71 -3.36
N LEU A 33 -0.18 5.42 -4.50
CA LEU A 33 0.49 5.02 -5.75
C LEU A 33 2.00 5.25 -5.74
N ILE A 34 2.50 6.12 -4.86
CA ILE A 34 3.93 6.44 -4.78
C ILE A 34 4.61 5.83 -3.55
N ALA A 35 3.86 5.24 -2.64
CA ALA A 35 4.36 4.78 -1.34
C ALA A 35 5.58 3.86 -1.47
N GLU A 36 5.51 2.86 -2.34
CA GLU A 36 6.62 1.91 -2.57
C GLU A 36 7.85 2.59 -3.18
N ARG A 37 7.64 3.47 -4.17
CA ARG A 37 8.73 4.23 -4.80
C ARG A 37 9.40 5.18 -3.82
N LEU A 38 8.59 5.86 -2.99
CA LEU A 38 9.06 6.75 -1.95
C LEU A 38 9.90 5.99 -0.92
N TYR A 39 9.43 4.84 -0.45
CA TYR A 39 10.17 3.96 0.46
C TYR A 39 11.48 3.49 -0.15
N SER A 40 11.47 3.03 -1.41
CA SER A 40 12.67 2.59 -2.12
C SER A 40 13.71 3.71 -2.25
N ALA A 41 13.28 4.95 -2.53
CA ALA A 41 14.20 6.09 -2.59
C ALA A 41 14.81 6.42 -1.22
N PHE A 42 14.05 6.36 -0.14
CA PHE A 42 14.59 6.51 1.21
C PHE A 42 15.60 5.40 1.55
N LYS A 43 15.35 4.17 1.10
CA LYS A 43 16.27 3.05 1.26
C LYS A 43 17.58 3.27 0.50
N GLN A 44 17.53 3.79 -0.72
CA GLN A 44 18.70 4.16 -1.52
C GLN A 44 19.55 5.28 -0.85
N CYS A 45 18.88 6.21 -0.16
CA CYS A 45 19.56 7.26 0.62
C CYS A 45 20.10 6.80 1.97
N GLY A 46 19.91 5.53 2.37
CA GLY A 46 20.25 5.03 3.71
C GLY A 46 19.37 5.60 4.83
N LYS A 47 18.23 6.22 4.51
CA LYS A 47 17.32 6.91 5.45
C LYS A 47 16.03 6.11 5.68
N VAL A 48 16.13 4.79 5.85
CA VAL A 48 14.99 3.87 5.95
C VAL A 48 14.01 4.29 7.06
N GLU A 49 14.51 4.57 8.25
CA GLU A 49 13.68 4.95 9.40
C GLU A 49 12.91 6.25 9.16
N ALA A 50 13.54 7.24 8.54
CA ALA A 50 12.87 8.49 8.17
C ALA A 50 11.76 8.23 7.15
N GLY A 51 11.97 7.33 6.18
CA GLY A 51 10.97 6.92 5.21
C GLY A 51 9.77 6.23 5.85
N VAL A 52 10.02 5.27 6.75
CA VAL A 52 8.95 4.57 7.49
C VAL A 52 8.15 5.55 8.34
N ASN A 53 8.80 6.47 9.05
CA ASN A 53 8.13 7.46 9.89
C ASN A 53 7.27 8.43 9.06
N LEU A 54 7.74 8.88 7.90
CA LEU A 54 6.97 9.71 6.98
C LEU A 54 5.73 8.99 6.47
N LEU A 55 5.90 7.75 5.97
CA LEU A 55 4.78 6.95 5.45
C LEU A 55 3.78 6.58 6.54
N ARG A 56 4.24 6.35 7.77
CA ARG A 56 3.37 6.15 8.94
C ARG A 56 2.56 7.41 9.27
N GLY A 57 3.17 8.59 9.13
CA GLY A 57 2.48 9.87 9.23
C GLY A 57 1.39 10.03 8.16
N TYR A 58 1.65 9.60 6.93
CA TYR A 58 0.62 9.56 5.89
C TYR A 58 -0.49 8.55 6.19
N LEU A 59 -0.14 7.34 6.63
CA LEU A 59 -1.11 6.31 6.99
C LEU A 59 -2.05 6.75 8.11
N SER A 60 -1.55 7.50 9.11
CA SER A 60 -2.37 8.01 10.20
C SER A 60 -3.43 9.03 9.75
N LYS A 61 -3.16 9.77 8.67
CA LYS A 61 -4.06 10.78 8.10
C LYS A 61 -4.93 10.21 6.97
N TYR A 62 -4.35 9.35 6.14
CA TYR A 62 -4.94 8.87 4.89
C TYR A 62 -4.87 7.35 4.86
N SER A 63 -5.87 6.70 5.47
CA SER A 63 -5.93 5.24 5.48
C SER A 63 -5.96 4.67 4.06
N SER A 64 -4.99 3.79 3.76
CA SER A 64 -4.88 3.11 2.47
C SER A 64 -4.17 1.77 2.64
N LEU A 65 -4.67 0.73 1.97
CA LEU A 65 -4.09 -0.61 1.99
C LEU A 65 -2.67 -0.65 1.38
N ASP A 66 -2.43 0.15 0.35
CA ASP A 66 -1.09 0.24 -0.25
C ASP A 66 -0.09 0.91 0.72
N LEU A 67 -0.52 1.95 1.47
CA LEU A 67 0.29 2.53 2.55
C LEU A 67 0.54 1.54 3.67
N VAL A 68 -0.49 0.81 4.13
CA VAL A 68 -0.35 -0.25 5.15
C VAL A 68 0.71 -1.26 4.73
N ASN A 69 0.65 -1.72 3.47
CA ASN A 69 1.60 -2.71 2.95
C ASN A 69 3.05 -2.22 3.04
N VAL A 70 3.32 -1.00 2.59
CA VAL A 70 4.69 -0.44 2.59
C VAL A 70 5.18 -0.14 4.00
N VAL A 71 4.32 0.43 4.87
CA VAL A 71 4.68 0.70 6.27
C VAL A 71 4.90 -0.60 7.05
N PHE A 72 4.12 -1.65 6.76
CA PHE A 72 4.31 -2.98 7.31
C PHE A 72 5.70 -3.52 6.95
N GLN A 73 6.05 -3.55 5.67
CA GLN A 73 7.35 -4.03 5.20
C GLN A 73 8.50 -3.24 5.84
N GLY A 74 8.42 -1.91 5.83
CA GLY A 74 9.44 -1.06 6.43
C GLY A 74 9.56 -1.23 7.95
N THR A 75 8.44 -1.48 8.64
CA THR A 75 8.44 -1.74 10.09
C THR A 75 9.02 -3.12 10.37
N LEU A 76 8.69 -4.12 9.55
CA LEU A 76 9.23 -5.47 9.66
C LEU A 76 10.75 -5.48 9.49
N GLU A 77 11.27 -4.80 8.47
CA GLU A 77 12.71 -4.69 8.21
C GLU A 77 13.46 -3.94 9.32
N SER A 78 12.86 -2.91 9.91
CA SER A 78 13.54 -2.02 10.87
C SER A 78 13.34 -2.39 12.35
N LYS A 79 12.17 -2.98 12.70
CA LYS A 79 11.75 -3.20 14.10
C LYS A 79 11.35 -4.65 14.39
N GLY A 80 11.28 -5.51 13.36
CA GLY A 80 10.91 -6.91 13.51
C GLY A 80 9.40 -7.20 13.45
N PRO A 81 9.00 -8.47 13.64
CA PRO A 81 7.65 -8.96 13.37
C PRO A 81 6.59 -8.42 14.33
N GLU A 82 6.86 -8.34 15.64
CA GLU A 82 5.86 -7.93 16.63
C GLU A 82 5.35 -6.49 16.42
N PRO A 83 6.21 -5.45 16.23
CA PRO A 83 5.75 -4.11 15.90
C PRO A 83 5.00 -4.03 14.58
N ALA A 84 5.39 -4.83 13.58
CA ALA A 84 4.72 -4.91 12.29
C ALA A 84 3.31 -5.52 12.42
N TYR A 85 3.16 -6.57 13.23
CA TYR A 85 1.86 -7.18 13.55
C TYR A 85 0.93 -6.18 14.24
N GLN A 86 1.42 -5.48 15.28
CA GLN A 86 0.64 -4.49 16.02
C GLN A 86 0.12 -3.37 15.10
N LEU A 87 0.98 -2.89 14.19
CA LEU A 87 0.60 -1.87 13.21
C LEU A 87 -0.58 -2.33 12.34
N VAL A 88 -0.49 -3.51 11.75
CA VAL A 88 -1.55 -4.03 10.87
C VAL A 88 -2.84 -4.28 11.66
N ARG A 89 -2.73 -4.81 12.89
CA ARG A 89 -3.88 -5.02 13.77
C ARG A 89 -4.61 -3.72 14.09
N ASP A 90 -3.87 -2.66 14.39
CA ASP A 90 -4.46 -1.38 14.75
C ASP A 90 -5.09 -0.70 13.52
N GLU A 91 -4.46 -0.80 12.34
CA GLU A 91 -5.06 -0.32 11.09
C GLU A 91 -6.30 -1.13 10.68
N LEU A 92 -6.30 -2.46 10.88
CA LEU A 92 -7.47 -3.29 10.61
C LEU A 92 -8.67 -2.95 11.51
N ARG A 93 -8.42 -2.49 12.75
CA ARG A 93 -9.47 -1.98 13.63
C ARG A 93 -10.08 -0.66 13.14
N ARG A 94 -9.24 0.20 12.52
CA ARG A 94 -9.69 1.48 11.94
C ARG A 94 -10.41 1.27 10.62
N MET A 95 -9.89 0.38 9.79
CA MET A 95 -10.40 0.08 8.45
C MET A 95 -10.54 -1.44 8.28
N PRO A 96 -11.70 -2.02 8.67
CA PRO A 96 -11.91 -3.45 8.60
C PRO A 96 -12.11 -3.91 7.16
N THR A 97 -11.04 -4.48 6.56
CA THR A 97 -11.00 -4.98 5.20
C THR A 97 -10.50 -6.42 5.14
N LEU A 98 -10.93 -7.18 4.13
CA LEU A 98 -10.42 -8.53 3.91
C LEU A 98 -8.95 -8.52 3.45
N LEU A 99 -8.54 -7.49 2.69
CA LEU A 99 -7.13 -7.29 2.32
C LEU A 99 -6.26 -6.97 3.55
N GLY A 100 -6.79 -6.19 4.50
CA GLY A 100 -6.14 -5.96 5.79
C GLY A 100 -6.04 -7.24 6.63
N LEU A 101 -7.08 -8.09 6.61
CA LEU A 101 -7.05 -9.40 7.27
C LEU A 101 -6.00 -10.32 6.63
N ASP A 102 -5.88 -10.35 5.30
CA ASP A 102 -4.83 -11.11 4.62
C ASP A 102 -3.43 -10.68 5.08
N LYS A 103 -3.21 -9.36 5.21
CA LYS A 103 -1.96 -8.81 5.73
C LYS A 103 -1.72 -9.14 7.20
N LEU A 104 -2.75 -9.16 8.03
CA LEU A 104 -2.65 -9.58 9.44
C LEU A 104 -2.25 -11.05 9.56
N LEU A 105 -2.84 -11.94 8.75
CA LEU A 105 -2.47 -13.35 8.69
C LEU A 105 -1.02 -13.54 8.22
N GLU A 106 -0.57 -12.73 7.26
CA GLU A 106 0.85 -12.72 6.84
C GLU A 106 1.76 -12.38 8.02
N ALA A 107 1.42 -11.33 8.77
CA ALA A 107 2.19 -10.92 9.94
C ALA A 107 2.22 -12.01 11.03
N GLN A 108 1.08 -12.68 11.29
CA GLN A 108 1.00 -13.78 12.25
C GLN A 108 1.85 -15.00 11.85
N LEU A 109 1.92 -15.30 10.55
CA LEU A 109 2.71 -16.42 10.03
C LEU A 109 4.21 -16.25 10.20
N LEU A 110 4.71 -15.03 10.37
CA LEU A 110 6.13 -14.77 10.57
C LEU A 110 6.66 -15.37 11.88
N ASP A 111 5.83 -15.36 12.93
CA ASP A 111 6.20 -15.86 14.27
C ASP A 111 5.26 -16.98 14.77
N ALA A 112 4.53 -17.62 13.86
CA ALA A 112 3.59 -18.69 14.21
C ALA A 112 4.31 -19.96 14.62
N PRO A 113 3.95 -20.58 15.77
CA PRO A 113 4.44 -21.88 16.16
C PRO A 113 3.94 -22.97 15.19
N LEU A 114 4.73 -24.04 15.04
CA LEU A 114 4.53 -25.07 14.01
C LEU A 114 3.14 -25.75 14.06
N ASP A 115 2.58 -25.90 15.22
CA ASP A 115 1.25 -26.50 15.45
C ASP A 115 0.11 -25.65 14.87
N ARG A 116 0.22 -24.30 14.93
CA ARG A 116 -0.79 -23.38 14.43
C ARG A 116 -0.55 -22.91 12.99
N ARG A 117 0.65 -23.10 12.48
CA ARG A 117 1.07 -22.58 11.17
C ARG A 117 0.20 -23.10 10.04
N ARG A 118 -0.12 -24.42 10.06
CA ARG A 118 -0.94 -25.05 9.02
C ARG A 118 -2.36 -24.47 8.96
N ASP A 119 -2.97 -24.22 10.10
CA ASP A 119 -4.31 -23.66 10.17
C ASP A 119 -4.31 -22.20 9.69
N LEU A 120 -3.31 -21.41 10.08
CA LEU A 120 -3.16 -20.03 9.61
C LEU A 120 -2.90 -19.96 8.09
N GLU A 121 -2.10 -20.86 7.54
CA GLU A 121 -1.86 -20.97 6.10
C GLU A 121 -3.14 -21.30 5.34
N LEU A 122 -3.96 -22.24 5.86
CA LEU A 122 -5.26 -22.58 5.28
C LEU A 122 -6.19 -21.38 5.27
N VAL A 123 -6.34 -20.69 6.41
CA VAL A 123 -7.19 -19.49 6.51
C VAL A 123 -6.69 -18.40 5.55
N LYS A 124 -5.38 -18.17 5.49
CA LYS A 124 -4.78 -17.20 4.55
C LYS A 124 -5.07 -17.55 3.08
N GLN A 125 -4.99 -18.82 2.71
CA GLN A 125 -5.33 -19.25 1.35
C GLN A 125 -6.78 -18.99 1.00
N LEU A 126 -7.72 -19.27 1.92
CA LEU A 126 -9.14 -18.99 1.73
C LEU A 126 -9.40 -17.47 1.57
N VAL A 127 -8.82 -16.65 2.44
CA VAL A 127 -8.91 -15.18 2.34
C VAL A 127 -8.36 -14.70 1.00
N ASN A 128 -7.19 -15.16 0.59
CA ASN A 128 -6.56 -14.80 -0.70
C ASN A 128 -7.44 -15.15 -1.91
N GLN A 129 -8.12 -16.29 -1.90
CA GLN A 129 -9.04 -16.65 -3.00
C GLN A 129 -10.18 -15.65 -3.15
N HIS A 130 -10.72 -15.16 -2.04
CA HIS A 130 -11.83 -14.20 -2.05
C HIS A 130 -11.39 -12.75 -2.26
N THR A 131 -10.14 -12.39 -1.94
CA THR A 131 -9.63 -11.02 -2.03
C THR A 131 -9.02 -10.65 -3.39
N ARG A 132 -8.79 -11.61 -4.28
CA ARG A 132 -8.17 -11.35 -5.62
C ARG A 132 -8.86 -10.25 -6.42
N GLY A 133 -10.19 -10.19 -6.38
CA GLY A 133 -10.97 -9.15 -7.06
C GLY A 133 -11.02 -7.82 -6.31
N LEU A 134 -10.79 -7.84 -5.01
CA LEU A 134 -10.83 -6.66 -4.12
C LEU A 134 -9.55 -5.82 -4.22
N ALA A 135 -8.44 -6.46 -4.53
CA ALA A 135 -7.13 -5.82 -4.69
C ALA A 135 -6.96 -5.08 -6.04
N MET A 136 -8.02 -5.00 -6.86
CA MET A 136 -7.96 -4.37 -8.18
C MET A 136 -8.34 -2.89 -8.11
N TYR A 137 -7.77 -2.10 -9.04
CA TYR A 137 -8.30 -0.80 -9.41
C TYR A 137 -9.44 -0.95 -10.40
N LYS A 138 -10.37 0.00 -10.42
CA LYS A 138 -11.53 -0.02 -11.31
C LYS A 138 -11.66 1.32 -12.04
N CYS A 139 -11.90 1.25 -13.34
CA CYS A 139 -12.27 2.42 -14.14
C CYS A 139 -13.72 2.82 -13.84
N ASP A 140 -13.94 4.07 -13.42
CA ASP A 140 -15.29 4.56 -13.09
C ASP A 140 -16.16 4.79 -14.33
N ASN A 141 -15.53 4.95 -15.52
CA ASN A 141 -16.25 5.15 -16.77
C ASN A 141 -16.81 3.85 -17.36
N CYS A 142 -15.98 2.78 -17.48
CA CYS A 142 -16.39 1.54 -18.15
C CYS A 142 -16.41 0.30 -17.25
N GLY A 143 -15.97 0.41 -16.00
CA GLY A 143 -15.90 -0.69 -15.06
C GLY A 143 -14.75 -1.67 -15.26
N PHE A 144 -13.84 -1.45 -16.22
CA PHE A 144 -12.67 -2.28 -16.43
C PHE A 144 -11.81 -2.35 -15.16
N ARG A 145 -11.41 -3.57 -14.80
CA ARG A 145 -10.61 -3.82 -13.58
C ARG A 145 -9.19 -4.24 -13.93
N ALA A 146 -8.22 -3.68 -13.19
CA ALA A 146 -6.80 -3.99 -13.39
C ALA A 146 -6.05 -4.06 -12.07
N ARG A 147 -4.95 -4.85 -12.03
CA ARG A 147 -4.07 -4.95 -10.86
C ARG A 147 -3.18 -3.72 -10.67
N GLN A 148 -2.89 -3.02 -11.77
CA GLN A 148 -2.12 -1.78 -11.76
C GLN A 148 -3.02 -0.58 -12.06
N TYR A 149 -2.60 0.59 -11.59
CA TYR A 149 -3.24 1.85 -11.88
C TYR A 149 -2.93 2.32 -13.30
N TYR A 150 -3.94 2.85 -13.99
CA TYR A 150 -3.80 3.43 -15.32
C TYR A 150 -4.30 4.87 -15.34
N TRP A 151 -3.51 5.79 -15.85
CA TRP A 151 -3.94 7.16 -16.14
C TRP A 151 -4.88 7.23 -17.33
N HIS A 152 -4.66 6.36 -18.31
CA HIS A 152 -5.46 6.21 -19.51
C HIS A 152 -6.01 4.79 -19.55
N CYS A 153 -7.32 4.66 -19.49
CA CYS A 153 -7.97 3.36 -19.45
C CYS A 153 -7.72 2.56 -20.73
N PRO A 154 -7.15 1.34 -20.65
CA PRO A 154 -6.86 0.54 -21.85
C PRO A 154 -8.12 0.00 -22.54
N ALA A 155 -9.27 0.01 -21.86
CA ALA A 155 -10.52 -0.52 -22.43
C ALA A 155 -11.39 0.56 -23.09
N CYS A 156 -11.52 1.74 -22.48
CA CYS A 156 -12.40 2.79 -22.99
C CYS A 156 -11.68 4.07 -23.43
N ALA A 157 -10.34 4.09 -23.33
CA ALA A 157 -9.48 5.22 -23.69
C ALA A 157 -9.79 6.55 -22.94
N ALA A 158 -10.53 6.50 -21.83
CA ALA A 158 -10.79 7.66 -21.02
C ALA A 158 -9.61 7.95 -20.09
N TRP A 159 -9.31 9.25 -19.88
CA TRP A 159 -8.24 9.72 -19.00
C TRP A 159 -8.76 9.95 -17.58
N GLU A 160 -7.89 9.70 -16.58
CA GLU A 160 -8.13 9.99 -15.15
C GLU A 160 -9.43 9.37 -14.60
N THR A 161 -9.83 8.21 -15.14
CA THR A 161 -11.05 7.51 -14.74
C THR A 161 -10.84 6.38 -13.75
N TYR A 162 -9.60 6.14 -13.31
CA TYR A 162 -9.30 5.21 -12.25
C TYR A 162 -9.21 5.94 -10.90
N SER A 163 -9.98 5.45 -9.92
CA SER A 163 -9.75 5.84 -8.54
C SER A 163 -8.36 5.32 -8.07
N PRO A 164 -7.55 6.10 -7.37
CA PRO A 164 -6.31 5.60 -6.78
C PRO A 164 -6.51 4.65 -5.59
N ARG A 165 -7.77 4.35 -5.24
CA ARG A 165 -8.16 3.40 -4.20
C ARG A 165 -8.42 2.02 -4.79
N ARG A 166 -8.10 0.97 -4.03
CA ARG A 166 -8.48 -0.41 -4.37
C ARG A 166 -10.00 -0.58 -4.31
N THR A 167 -10.54 -1.58 -5.04
CA THR A 167 -11.99 -1.81 -5.12
C THR A 167 -12.64 -2.04 -3.75
N GLU A 168 -11.94 -2.64 -2.80
CA GLU A 168 -12.44 -2.81 -1.44
C GLU A 168 -12.53 -1.49 -0.69
N GLU A 169 -11.48 -0.66 -0.75
CA GLU A 169 -11.43 0.66 -0.09
C GLU A 169 -12.51 1.61 -0.63
N ALA A 170 -12.80 1.53 -1.93
CA ALA A 170 -13.82 2.34 -2.57
C ALA A 170 -15.26 2.01 -2.11
N LYS A 171 -15.47 0.88 -1.43
CA LYS A 171 -16.76 0.46 -0.89
C LYS A 171 -16.96 0.87 0.58
N LEU A 172 -15.90 1.28 1.26
CA LEU A 172 -16.00 1.73 2.64
C LEU A 172 -16.51 3.17 2.69
N PRO A 173 -17.35 3.52 3.68
CA PRO A 173 -17.76 4.91 3.90
C PRO A 173 -16.51 5.76 4.19
N ALA A 174 -16.55 6.99 3.68
CA ALA A 174 -15.49 7.97 3.90
C ALA A 174 -15.46 8.45 5.36
#